data_2f61ac11a1a113038c62d642467620aa
#
_entry.id   2f61ac11a1a113038c62d642467620aa
#
_cell.length_a   1.000
_cell.length_b   1.000
_cell.length_c   1.000
_cell.angle_alpha   90.00
_cell.angle_beta   90.00
_cell.angle_gamma   90.00
#
_symmetry.space_group_name_H-M   'P 1'
#
loop_
_entity.id
_entity.type
_entity.pdbx_description
1 polymer ?
#
loop_
_entity_poly.entity_id
_entity_poly.type
_entity_poly.pdbx_seq_one_letter_code
_entity_poly.pdbx_strand_id
1 'polypeptide(L)'
;MKESELKIGIKVKAILREDGKHIVVGEITSITLDNHPYQETWVSLNVSGGDVNDDQVHLLIRDNVNVTIPAVDILGIFQSV
;
A
#
# COMPACT_ATOMS: atom_id res chain seq x y z
N MET A 1 -8.17 -7.99 4.59
CA MET A 1 -8.15 -8.53 3.22
C MET A 1 -7.35 -9.83 3.19
N LYS A 2 -7.81 -10.81 2.44
CA LYS A 2 -7.08 -12.08 2.35
C LYS A 2 -5.86 -11.92 1.45
N GLU A 3 -4.72 -12.44 1.92
CA GLU A 3 -3.47 -12.34 1.18
C GLU A 3 -3.54 -12.99 -0.21
N SER A 4 -4.35 -14.04 -0.36
CA SER A 4 -4.53 -14.73 -1.64
C SER A 4 -5.14 -13.84 -2.73
N GLU A 5 -5.76 -12.72 -2.35
CA GLU A 5 -6.34 -11.78 -3.30
C GLU A 5 -5.33 -10.74 -3.77
N LEU A 6 -4.16 -10.67 -3.13
CA LEU A 6 -3.13 -9.69 -3.48
C LEU A 6 -2.31 -10.19 -4.66
N LYS A 7 -2.19 -9.36 -5.68
CA LYS A 7 -1.43 -9.67 -6.89
C LYS A 7 -0.69 -8.44 -7.37
N ILE A 8 0.48 -8.65 -7.95
CA ILE A 8 1.22 -7.57 -8.60
C ILE A 8 0.36 -7.00 -9.73
N GLY A 9 0.29 -5.68 -9.78
CA GLY A 9 -0.47 -4.96 -10.82
C GLY A 9 -1.85 -4.48 -10.41
N ILE A 10 -2.39 -4.95 -9.28
CA ILE A 10 -3.69 -4.44 -8.81
C ILE A 10 -3.50 -3.20 -7.95
N LYS A 11 -4.50 -2.33 -7.96
CA LYS A 11 -4.53 -1.16 -7.08
C LYS A 11 -5.23 -1.52 -5.78
N VAL A 12 -4.66 -1.07 -4.68
CA VAL A 12 -5.22 -1.27 -3.35
C VAL A 12 -5.23 0.03 -2.58
N LYS A 13 -6.14 0.11 -1.62
CA LYS A 13 -6.21 1.19 -0.64
C LYS A 13 -5.60 0.66 0.65
N ALA A 14 -4.73 1.43 1.25
CA ALA A 14 -3.97 0.98 2.41
C ALA A 14 -3.72 2.13 3.37
N ILE A 15 -3.32 1.77 4.60
CA ILE A 15 -2.89 2.74 5.61
C ILE A 15 -1.37 2.70 5.68
N LEU A 16 -0.73 3.85 5.44
CA LEU A 16 0.69 4.03 5.69
C LEU A 16 0.83 4.60 7.10
N ARG A 17 1.50 3.85 7.97
CA ARG A 17 1.64 4.20 9.40
C ARG A 17 2.97 4.84 9.75
N GLU A 18 3.63 5.42 8.79
CA GLU A 18 4.86 6.16 9.01
C GLU A 18 4.50 7.60 9.38
N ASP A 19 4.92 8.05 10.57
CA ASP A 19 4.64 9.39 11.10
C ASP A 19 3.14 9.73 11.19
N GLY A 20 2.31 8.73 11.49
CA GLY A 20 0.87 8.90 11.59
C GLY A 20 0.12 7.92 10.71
N LYS A 21 -1.13 8.24 10.42
CA LYS A 21 -1.96 7.41 9.55
C LYS A 21 -2.26 8.17 8.28
N HIS A 22 -1.76 7.65 7.16
CA HIS A 22 -1.98 8.25 5.85
C HIS A 22 -2.69 7.23 4.97
N ILE A 23 -3.82 7.61 4.42
CA ILE A 23 -4.56 6.73 3.49
C ILE A 23 -3.97 6.91 2.11
N VAL A 24 -3.48 5.82 1.54
CA VAL A 24 -2.85 5.82 0.22
C VAL A 24 -3.53 4.80 -0.69
N VAL A 25 -3.48 5.08 -1.98
CA VAL A 25 -3.90 4.16 -3.03
C VAL A 25 -2.70 3.96 -3.95
N GLY A 26 -2.41 2.72 -4.26
CA GLY A 26 -1.29 2.43 -5.15
C GLY A 26 -1.38 1.08 -5.78
N GLU A 27 -0.57 0.90 -6.81
CA GLU A 27 -0.44 -0.37 -7.51
C GLU A 27 0.60 -1.23 -6.82
N ILE A 28 0.28 -2.49 -6.60
CA ILE A 28 1.22 -3.44 -6.01
C ILE A 28 2.33 -3.72 -7.02
N THR A 29 3.57 -3.45 -6.62
CA THR A 29 4.75 -3.68 -7.45
C THR A 29 5.53 -4.92 -7.02
N SER A 30 5.46 -5.30 -5.74
CA SER A 30 6.06 -6.54 -5.26
C SER A 30 5.36 -7.04 -4.01
N ILE A 31 5.44 -8.34 -3.79
CA ILE A 31 4.90 -9.02 -2.61
C ILE A 31 6.02 -9.88 -2.08
N THR A 32 6.38 -9.68 -0.81
CA THR A 32 7.48 -10.40 -0.16
C THR A 32 6.96 -11.10 1.08
N LEU A 33 7.19 -12.39 1.18
CA LEU A 33 6.87 -13.16 2.38
C LEU A 33 8.11 -13.21 3.25
N ASP A 34 8.02 -12.62 4.44
CA ASP A 34 9.07 -12.71 5.45
C ASP A 34 8.73 -13.86 6.39
N ASN A 35 9.54 -14.90 6.36
CA ASN A 35 9.32 -16.11 7.18
C ASN A 35 9.91 -15.99 8.58
N HIS A 36 10.49 -14.85 8.95
CA HIS A 36 11.26 -14.75 10.17
C HIS A 36 10.88 -13.50 10.98
N PRO A 37 10.46 -13.67 12.23
CA PRO A 37 10.08 -14.95 12.90
C PRO A 37 8.60 -15.29 12.75
N TYR A 38 7.77 -14.36 12.20
CA TYR A 38 6.32 -14.43 12.27
C TYR A 38 5.61 -14.65 10.92
N GLN A 39 6.30 -14.98 9.87
CA GLN A 39 5.69 -15.22 8.54
C GLN A 39 4.81 -14.06 8.10
N GLU A 40 5.36 -12.87 8.11
CA GLU A 40 4.62 -11.67 7.74
C GLU A 40 4.77 -11.39 6.24
N THR A 41 3.64 -11.05 5.60
CA THR A 41 3.65 -10.64 4.20
C THR A 41 3.77 -9.13 4.11
N TRP A 42 4.72 -8.66 3.30
CA TRP A 42 4.96 -7.25 3.02
C TRP A 42 4.65 -6.96 1.57
N VAL A 43 4.07 -5.81 1.33
CA VAL A 43 3.64 -5.40 0.00
C VAL A 43 4.24 -4.04 -0.31
N SER A 44 4.84 -3.93 -1.50
CA SER A 44 5.32 -2.64 -1.99
C SER A 44 4.29 -2.04 -2.94
N LEU A 45 3.98 -0.77 -2.73
CA LEU A 45 3.01 -0.02 -3.52
C LEU A 45 3.66 1.18 -4.18
N ASN A 46 3.34 1.40 -5.45
CA ASN A 46 3.63 2.67 -6.10
C ASN A 46 2.45 3.60 -5.87
N VAL A 47 2.64 4.62 -5.03
CA VAL A 47 1.55 5.49 -4.59
C VAL A 47 1.09 6.38 -5.74
N SER A 48 -0.19 6.32 -6.07
CA SER A 48 -0.79 7.11 -7.16
C SER A 48 -2.02 7.90 -6.73
N GLY A 49 -2.48 7.72 -5.49
CA GLY A 49 -3.64 8.42 -4.98
C GLY A 49 -3.73 8.29 -3.46
N GLY A 50 -4.85 8.72 -2.92
CA GLY A 50 -5.10 8.61 -1.49
C GLY A 50 -5.92 9.78 -0.98
N ASP A 51 -5.75 10.13 0.31
CA ASP A 51 -6.47 11.22 0.95
C ASP A 51 -6.02 12.56 0.35
N VAL A 52 -6.95 13.24 -0.33
CA VAL A 52 -6.67 14.51 -1.02
C VAL A 52 -6.38 15.66 -0.05
N ASN A 53 -6.72 15.49 1.22
CA ASN A 53 -6.47 16.49 2.25
C ASN A 53 -5.15 16.27 3.00
N ASP A 54 -4.40 15.25 2.63
CA ASP A 54 -3.15 14.88 3.28
C ASP A 54 -1.96 15.32 2.44
N ASP A 55 -1.24 16.34 2.90
CA ASP A 55 -0.09 16.89 2.18
C ASP A 55 1.01 15.85 1.98
N GLN A 56 1.19 14.95 2.94
CA GLN A 56 2.19 13.89 2.82
C GLN A 56 1.86 12.95 1.67
N VAL A 57 0.58 12.63 1.48
CA VAL A 57 0.14 11.81 0.36
C VAL A 57 0.43 12.50 -0.97
N HIS A 58 0.20 13.82 -1.05
CA HIS A 58 0.53 14.57 -2.27
C HIS A 58 2.03 14.52 -2.59
N LEU A 59 2.89 14.58 -1.57
CA LEU A 59 4.33 14.47 -1.78
C LEU A 59 4.72 13.10 -2.30
N LEU A 60 4.12 12.04 -1.77
CA LEU A 60 4.40 10.67 -2.23
C LEU A 60 4.00 10.49 -3.70
N ILE A 61 2.85 11.04 -4.09
CA ILE A 61 2.39 10.98 -5.48
C ILE A 61 3.34 11.76 -6.39
N ARG A 62 3.68 12.98 -5.99
CA ARG A 62 4.55 13.86 -6.78
C ARG A 62 5.91 13.21 -7.04
N ASP A 63 6.47 12.58 -6.01
CA ASP A 63 7.80 12.01 -6.08
C ASP A 63 7.82 10.57 -6.61
N ASN A 64 6.65 10.04 -6.96
CA ASN A 64 6.50 8.69 -7.51
C ASN A 64 7.12 7.63 -6.59
N VAL A 65 6.82 7.72 -5.31
CA VAL A 65 7.46 6.90 -4.28
C VAL A 65 6.81 5.53 -4.17
N ASN A 66 7.63 4.50 -3.98
CA ASN A 66 7.17 3.19 -3.56
C ASN A 66 7.25 3.10 -2.03
N VAL A 67 6.19 2.61 -1.41
CA VAL A 67 6.15 2.36 0.03
C VAL A 67 5.98 0.88 0.29
N THR A 68 6.56 0.38 1.37
CA THR A 68 6.43 -1.02 1.77
C THR A 68 5.63 -1.07 3.06
N ILE A 69 4.55 -1.84 3.04
CA ILE A 69 3.63 -1.95 4.17
C ILE A 69 3.31 -3.41 4.46
N PRO A 70 2.94 -3.74 5.71
CA PRO A 70 2.41 -5.08 6.00
C PRO A 70 1.08 -5.28 5.27
N ALA A 71 0.83 -6.50 4.81
CA ALA A 71 -0.42 -6.82 4.11
C ALA A 71 -1.65 -6.54 4.98
N VAL A 72 -1.53 -6.64 6.30
CA VAL A 72 -2.63 -6.37 7.23
C VAL A 72 -3.11 -4.92 7.18
N ASP A 73 -2.29 -3.99 6.70
CA ASP A 73 -2.66 -2.58 6.58
C ASP A 73 -3.35 -2.26 5.24
N ILE A 74 -3.53 -3.25 4.39
CA ILE A 74 -4.29 -3.08 3.15
C ILE A 74 -5.77 -3.15 3.48
N LEU A 75 -6.51 -2.08 3.15
CA LEU A 75 -7.93 -1.96 3.45
C LEU A 75 -8.81 -2.68 2.43
N GLY A 76 -8.37 -2.76 1.19
CA GLY A 76 -9.14 -3.43 0.15
C GLY A 76 -8.60 -3.13 -1.23
N ILE A 77 -9.19 -3.78 -2.23
CA ILE A 77 -8.88 -3.53 -3.62
C ILE A 77 -9.57 -2.23 -4.05
N PHE A 78 -8.81 -1.32 -4.61
CA PHE A 78 -9.33 -0.08 -5.17
C PHE A 78 -9.66 -0.32 -6.64
N GLN A 79 -10.95 -0.29 -6.97
CA GLN A 79 -11.37 -0.44 -8.35
C GLN A 79 -11.79 0.91 -8.88
N SER A 80 -11.11 1.33 -9.93
CA SER A 80 -11.47 2.49 -10.70
C SER A 80 -12.55 2.07 -11.70
N VAL A 81 -13.70 2.67 -11.60
CA VAL A 81 -14.80 2.40 -12.54
C VAL A 81 -14.70 3.35 -13.72
#